data_553edab6790ceeb8f1b3e398cd3f079a
#
_entry.id   553edab6790ceeb8f1b3e398cd3f079a
#
_cell.length_a   1.000
_cell.length_b   1.000
_cell.length_c   1.000
_cell.angle_alpha   90.00
_cell.angle_beta   90.00
_cell.angle_gamma   90.00
#
_symmetry.space_group_name_H-M   'P 1'
#
loop_
_entity.id
_entity.type
_entity.pdbx_description
1 polymer ?
#
loop_
_entity_poly.entity_id
_entity_poly.type
_entity_poly.pdbx_seq_one_letter_code
_entity_poly.pdbx_strand_id
1 'polypeptide(L)'
;MKLIALLCVVAAISLAKVELFDQMSMIKEVNTKAGATWKAGYNKYFEGKSLAEIKRLMGALETPAEMKLPQKDIEIAADIPDEFDSRTAWPGCDSIKELRDQSNCGSCWAFGAVEAMSDRICIASGQKVQTRISAENLLSCCGFSCG
;
A
#
# COMPACT_ATOMS: atom_id res chain seq x y z
N MET A 1 35.42 27.95 26.18
CA MET A 1 34.43 26.96 26.56
C MET A 1 33.23 26.86 25.60
N LYS A 2 32.64 27.94 25.09
CA LYS A 2 31.48 27.87 24.16
C LYS A 2 31.79 27.20 22.79
N LEU A 3 33.00 27.35 22.25
CA LEU A 3 33.41 26.77 20.95
C LEU A 3 33.55 25.24 21.01
N ILE A 4 34.07 24.73 22.14
CA ILE A 4 34.23 23.27 22.35
C ILE A 4 32.86 22.59 22.51
N ALA A 5 31.94 23.22 23.21
CA ALA A 5 30.56 22.70 23.36
C ALA A 5 29.86 22.63 22.00
N LEU A 6 30.04 23.61 21.11
CA LEU A 6 29.44 23.62 19.76
C LEU A 6 30.01 22.50 18.88
N LEU A 7 31.31 22.23 18.95
CA LEU A 7 31.98 21.15 18.25
C LEU A 7 31.49 19.76 18.72
N CYS A 8 31.25 19.58 20.01
CA CYS A 8 30.71 18.32 20.55
C CYS A 8 29.27 18.07 20.08
N VAL A 9 28.44 19.11 19.95
CA VAL A 9 27.06 18.98 19.46
C VAL A 9 27.03 18.61 17.96
N VAL A 10 27.92 19.23 17.15
CA VAL A 10 28.03 18.90 15.73
C VAL A 10 28.54 17.46 15.52
N ALA A 11 29.52 17.01 16.35
CA ALA A 11 30.02 15.64 16.30
C ALA A 11 28.96 14.60 16.72
N ALA A 12 28.05 14.92 17.68
CA ALA A 12 26.99 14.04 18.10
C ALA A 12 25.88 13.87 17.02
N ILE A 13 25.65 14.91 16.20
CA ILE A 13 24.69 14.82 15.09
C ILE A 13 25.22 13.93 13.95
N SER A 14 26.55 13.80 13.80
CA SER A 14 27.19 13.02 12.73
C SER A 14 27.16 11.50 12.95
N LEU A 15 26.66 10.99 14.07
CA LEU A 15 26.69 9.56 14.44
C LEU A 15 25.32 8.88 14.41
N ALA A 16 24.28 9.51 13.88
CA ALA A 16 23.02 8.82 13.64
C ALA A 16 23.21 7.74 12.57
N LYS A 17 23.42 6.50 12.99
CA LYS A 17 23.55 5.36 12.10
C LYS A 17 22.22 5.17 11.38
N VAL A 18 22.21 5.33 10.06
CA VAL A 18 21.04 5.03 9.24
C VAL A 18 20.79 3.52 9.30
N GLU A 19 19.64 3.13 9.82
CA GLU A 19 19.22 1.74 9.84
C GLU A 19 18.74 1.35 8.44
N LEU A 20 19.51 0.49 7.78
CA LEU A 20 19.14 -0.06 6.47
C LEU A 20 18.11 -1.16 6.62
N PHE A 21 17.24 -1.30 5.64
CA PHE A 21 16.24 -2.36 5.58
C PHE A 21 16.88 -3.72 5.27
N ASP A 22 16.84 -4.65 6.23
CA ASP A 22 17.40 -5.99 6.08
C ASP A 22 16.39 -6.95 5.47
N GLN A 23 16.36 -6.98 4.13
CA GLN A 23 15.50 -7.90 3.39
C GLN A 23 15.85 -9.37 3.63
N MET A 24 17.13 -9.69 3.81
CA MET A 24 17.56 -11.09 3.91
C MET A 24 17.09 -11.74 5.19
N SER A 25 17.12 -11.02 6.32
CA SER A 25 16.55 -11.50 7.57
C SER A 25 15.05 -11.74 7.46
N MET A 26 14.30 -10.83 6.85
CA MET A 26 12.86 -10.96 6.63
C MET A 26 12.51 -12.13 5.71
N ILE A 27 13.23 -12.30 4.60
CA ILE A 27 13.07 -13.42 3.68
C ILE A 27 13.29 -14.75 4.40
N LYS A 28 14.36 -14.83 5.21
CA LYS A 28 14.66 -16.03 6.00
C LYS A 28 13.54 -16.33 7.00
N GLU A 29 13.09 -15.34 7.74
CA GLU A 29 12.01 -15.48 8.73
C GLU A 29 10.74 -16.02 8.08
N VAL A 30 10.25 -15.40 6.99
CA VAL A 30 9.05 -15.84 6.27
C VAL A 30 9.21 -17.26 5.71
N ASN A 31 10.35 -17.54 5.08
CA ASN A 31 10.57 -18.84 4.41
C ASN A 31 10.78 -20.00 5.36
N THR A 32 11.11 -19.74 6.63
CA THR A 32 11.25 -20.75 7.67
C THR A 32 10.00 -20.89 8.55
N LYS A 33 9.03 -20.00 8.40
CA LYS A 33 7.79 -20.03 9.19
C LYS A 33 6.95 -21.27 8.85
N ALA A 34 6.61 -22.05 9.85
CA ALA A 34 5.75 -23.22 9.69
C ALA A 34 4.36 -22.80 9.18
N GLY A 35 3.84 -23.52 8.17
CA GLY A 35 2.52 -23.26 7.59
C GLY A 35 2.46 -22.09 6.60
N ALA A 36 3.60 -21.49 6.23
CA ALA A 36 3.62 -20.47 5.18
C ALA A 36 3.26 -21.10 3.81
N THR A 37 2.24 -20.57 3.16
CA THR A 37 1.75 -21.04 1.84
C THR A 37 2.45 -20.35 0.66
N TRP A 38 3.37 -19.43 0.93
CA TRP A 38 4.12 -18.66 -0.06
C TRP A 38 5.59 -18.54 0.33
N LYS A 39 6.41 -18.08 -0.61
CA LYS A 39 7.85 -17.84 -0.41
C LYS A 39 8.17 -16.37 -0.64
N ALA A 40 8.89 -15.76 0.31
CA ALA A 40 9.45 -14.45 0.14
C ALA A 40 10.69 -14.49 -0.76
N GLY A 41 10.86 -13.47 -1.60
CA GLY A 41 12.01 -13.30 -2.50
C GLY A 41 12.62 -11.92 -2.37
N TYR A 42 13.85 -11.79 -2.87
CA TYR A 42 14.56 -10.51 -2.90
C TYR A 42 13.90 -9.53 -3.87
N ASN A 43 13.68 -8.29 -3.40
CA ASN A 43 13.14 -7.23 -4.24
C ASN A 43 14.20 -6.11 -4.39
N LYS A 44 14.72 -5.96 -5.60
CA LYS A 44 15.74 -4.97 -5.93
C LYS A 44 15.30 -3.52 -5.64
N TYR A 45 14.00 -3.23 -5.69
CA TYR A 45 13.46 -1.90 -5.39
C TYR A 45 13.82 -1.41 -3.98
N PHE A 46 13.95 -2.33 -3.01
CA PHE A 46 14.27 -1.99 -1.62
C PHE A 46 15.77 -2.03 -1.31
N GLU A 47 16.61 -2.34 -2.29
CA GLU A 47 18.07 -2.40 -2.09
C GLU A 47 18.63 -1.04 -1.67
N GLY A 48 19.39 -1.02 -0.58
CA GLY A 48 20.02 0.18 -0.05
C GLY A 48 19.08 1.22 0.57
N LYS A 49 17.76 0.96 0.63
CA LYS A 49 16.83 1.84 1.31
C LYS A 49 16.91 1.71 2.82
N SER A 50 16.76 2.82 3.52
CA SER A 50 16.61 2.84 4.97
C SER A 50 15.21 2.36 5.37
N LEU A 51 15.09 1.86 6.60
CA LEU A 51 13.79 1.50 7.17
C LEU A 51 12.82 2.70 7.19
N ALA A 52 13.33 3.92 7.41
CA ALA A 52 12.52 5.14 7.38
C ALA A 52 11.95 5.42 5.97
N GLU A 53 12.71 5.17 4.90
CA GLU A 53 12.22 5.29 3.52
C GLU A 53 11.15 4.27 3.20
N ILE A 54 11.32 3.03 3.65
CA ILE A 54 10.29 1.99 3.48
C ILE A 54 9.00 2.37 4.22
N LYS A 55 9.10 2.82 5.47
CA LYS A 55 7.93 3.23 6.26
C LYS A 55 7.14 4.37 5.61
N ARG A 56 7.79 5.29 4.91
CA ARG A 56 7.09 6.36 4.17
C ARG A 56 6.19 5.88 3.04
N LEU A 57 6.43 4.67 2.52
CA LEU A 57 5.57 4.06 1.50
C LEU A 57 4.30 3.45 2.09
N MET A 58 4.24 3.29 3.41
CA MET A 58 3.13 2.69 4.16
C MET A 58 2.24 3.81 4.73
N GLY A 59 1.45 4.46 3.88
CA GLY A 59 0.65 5.63 4.28
C GLY A 59 -0.77 5.30 4.76
N ALA A 60 -1.17 4.03 4.78
CA ALA A 60 -2.46 3.64 5.33
C ALA A 60 -2.42 3.70 6.86
N LEU A 61 -3.24 4.57 7.44
CA LEU A 61 -3.42 4.67 8.89
C LEU A 61 -4.57 3.76 9.34
N GLU A 62 -4.47 3.24 10.56
CA GLU A 62 -5.59 2.50 11.13
C GLU A 62 -6.75 3.44 11.45
N THR A 63 -7.94 3.12 10.94
CA THR A 63 -9.14 3.91 11.21
C THR A 63 -9.51 3.82 12.68
N PRO A 64 -9.60 4.95 13.42
CA PRO A 64 -10.05 4.99 14.80
C PRO A 64 -11.41 4.30 14.95
N ALA A 65 -11.63 3.63 16.07
CA ALA A 65 -12.83 2.82 16.30
C ALA A 65 -14.13 3.61 16.11
N GLU A 66 -14.12 4.89 16.54
CA GLU A 66 -15.25 5.82 16.44
C GLU A 66 -15.55 6.30 15.01
N MET A 67 -14.57 6.15 14.08
CA MET A 67 -14.71 6.51 12.67
C MET A 67 -15.00 5.30 11.77
N LYS A 68 -15.00 4.08 12.32
CA LYS A 68 -15.30 2.88 11.55
C LYS A 68 -16.76 2.91 11.11
N LEU A 69 -16.99 2.68 9.82
CA LEU A 69 -18.35 2.53 9.30
C LEU A 69 -19.00 1.28 9.88
N PRO A 70 -20.34 1.28 10.03
CA PRO A 70 -21.07 0.08 10.44
C PRO A 70 -20.74 -1.11 9.53
N GLN A 71 -20.47 -2.25 10.13
CA GLN A 71 -20.24 -3.48 9.38
C GLN A 71 -21.57 -3.91 8.75
N LYS A 72 -21.54 -4.19 7.45
CA LYS A 72 -22.71 -4.72 6.74
C LYS A 72 -22.58 -6.24 6.70
N ASP A 73 -23.56 -6.93 7.24
CA ASP A 73 -23.69 -8.37 7.06
C ASP A 73 -24.11 -8.65 5.61
N ILE A 74 -23.29 -9.43 4.92
CA ILE A 74 -23.56 -9.85 3.55
C ILE A 74 -23.82 -11.36 3.58
N GLU A 75 -25.00 -11.78 3.11
CA GLU A 75 -25.24 -13.20 2.89
C GLU A 75 -24.29 -13.70 1.79
N ILE A 76 -23.49 -14.69 2.16
CA ILE A 76 -22.56 -15.32 1.23
C ILE A 76 -23.32 -16.42 0.50
N ALA A 77 -23.37 -16.33 -0.84
CA ALA A 77 -23.96 -17.39 -1.66
C ALA A 77 -23.25 -18.73 -1.41
N ALA A 78 -24.03 -19.82 -1.35
CA ALA A 78 -23.49 -21.14 -1.03
C ALA A 78 -22.59 -21.74 -2.12
N ASP A 79 -22.61 -21.17 -3.31
CA ASP A 79 -21.94 -21.64 -4.53
C ASP A 79 -20.84 -20.69 -5.02
N ILE A 80 -20.03 -20.19 -4.09
CA ILE A 80 -18.85 -19.42 -4.46
C ILE A 80 -17.87 -20.31 -5.25
N PRO A 81 -17.43 -19.90 -6.44
CA PRO A 81 -16.50 -20.71 -7.24
C PRO A 81 -15.13 -20.81 -6.53
N ASP A 82 -14.48 -21.97 -6.68
CA ASP A 82 -13.14 -22.20 -6.11
C ASP A 82 -12.07 -21.28 -6.72
N GLU A 83 -12.25 -20.89 -8.00
CA GLU A 83 -11.36 -19.98 -8.72
C GLU A 83 -12.16 -18.90 -9.44
N PHE A 84 -11.70 -17.68 -9.36
CA PHE A 84 -12.29 -16.56 -10.06
C PHE A 84 -11.23 -15.53 -10.49
N ASP A 85 -11.20 -15.19 -11.79
CA ASP A 85 -10.34 -14.15 -12.33
C ASP A 85 -11.18 -13.04 -12.96
N SER A 86 -11.16 -11.86 -12.33
CA SER A 86 -11.90 -10.68 -12.79
C SER A 86 -11.52 -10.25 -14.21
N ARG A 87 -10.27 -10.47 -14.63
CA ARG A 87 -9.78 -10.14 -15.98
C ARG A 87 -10.45 -11.00 -17.06
N THR A 88 -10.77 -12.24 -16.70
CA THR A 88 -11.49 -13.16 -17.59
C THR A 88 -13.00 -12.93 -17.56
N ALA A 89 -13.54 -12.62 -16.39
CA ALA A 89 -14.97 -12.37 -16.21
C ALA A 89 -15.42 -11.06 -16.89
N TRP A 90 -14.56 -10.03 -16.86
CA TRP A 90 -14.84 -8.71 -17.43
C TRP A 90 -13.71 -8.24 -18.35
N PRO A 91 -13.49 -8.90 -19.49
CA PRO A 91 -12.32 -8.64 -20.35
C PRO A 91 -12.31 -7.25 -20.98
N GLY A 92 -13.46 -6.60 -21.09
CA GLY A 92 -13.59 -5.24 -21.60
C GLY A 92 -13.36 -4.14 -20.57
N CYS A 93 -13.04 -4.46 -19.30
CA CYS A 93 -12.71 -3.48 -18.27
C CYS A 93 -11.19 -3.31 -18.18
N ASP A 94 -10.65 -2.28 -18.83
CA ASP A 94 -9.21 -2.03 -18.88
C ASP A 94 -8.63 -1.70 -17.51
N SER A 95 -9.41 -1.05 -16.63
CA SER A 95 -8.99 -0.71 -15.27
C SER A 95 -8.60 -1.92 -14.43
N ILE A 96 -9.26 -3.08 -14.61
CA ILE A 96 -8.94 -4.33 -13.89
C ILE A 96 -7.53 -4.85 -14.22
N LYS A 97 -6.98 -4.46 -15.36
CA LYS A 97 -5.64 -4.86 -15.83
C LYS A 97 -4.59 -3.80 -15.59
N GLU A 98 -5.00 -2.58 -15.22
CA GLU A 98 -4.10 -1.45 -15.01
C GLU A 98 -3.36 -1.61 -13.67
N LEU A 99 -2.04 -1.53 -13.72
CA LEU A 99 -1.18 -1.45 -12.55
C LEU A 99 -0.72 0.01 -12.41
N ARG A 100 -1.13 0.66 -11.33
CA ARG A 100 -0.75 2.04 -11.04
C ARG A 100 0.43 2.09 -10.07
N ASP A 101 1.21 3.16 -10.15
CA ASP A 101 2.39 3.37 -9.31
C ASP A 101 2.16 4.56 -8.37
N GLN A 102 2.27 4.34 -7.07
CA GLN A 102 2.21 5.39 -6.04
C GLN A 102 3.53 6.17 -5.90
N SER A 103 4.58 5.76 -6.62
CA SER A 103 5.93 6.32 -6.51
C SER A 103 6.44 6.30 -5.04
N ASN A 104 7.14 7.35 -4.60
CA ASN A 104 7.65 7.46 -3.23
C ASN A 104 6.65 8.10 -2.25
N CYS A 105 5.38 8.02 -2.53
CA CYS A 105 4.30 8.55 -1.69
C CYS A 105 3.55 7.40 -1.01
N GLY A 106 3.24 7.52 0.27
CA GLY A 106 2.43 6.55 1.02
C GLY A 106 0.94 6.65 0.70
N SER A 107 0.56 6.62 -0.57
CA SER A 107 -0.81 6.86 -1.06
C SER A 107 -1.55 5.59 -1.49
N CYS A 108 -1.07 4.41 -1.08
CA CYS A 108 -1.68 3.12 -1.42
C CYS A 108 -3.18 3.03 -1.07
N TRP A 109 -3.59 3.65 0.03
CA TRP A 109 -4.99 3.74 0.44
C TRP A 109 -5.89 4.45 -0.59
N ALA A 110 -5.39 5.54 -1.20
CA ALA A 110 -6.11 6.27 -2.23
C ALA A 110 -6.15 5.48 -3.54
N PHE A 111 -5.02 4.87 -3.94
CA PHE A 111 -4.98 4.02 -5.13
C PHE A 111 -5.93 2.84 -5.02
N GLY A 112 -5.90 2.08 -3.92
CA GLY A 112 -6.81 0.94 -3.72
C GLY A 112 -8.28 1.34 -3.78
N ALA A 113 -8.65 2.50 -3.22
CA ALA A 113 -10.02 3.00 -3.27
C ALA A 113 -10.45 3.36 -4.70
N VAL A 114 -9.68 4.17 -5.42
CA VAL A 114 -10.07 4.65 -6.76
C VAL A 114 -9.99 3.57 -7.83
N GLU A 115 -9.08 2.60 -7.70
CA GLU A 115 -8.99 1.44 -8.58
C GLU A 115 -10.23 0.56 -8.42
N ALA A 116 -10.60 0.20 -7.19
CA ALA A 116 -11.82 -0.55 -6.92
C ALA A 116 -13.09 0.18 -7.39
N MET A 117 -13.16 1.50 -7.27
CA MET A 117 -14.28 2.29 -7.76
C MET A 117 -14.33 2.28 -9.29
N SER A 118 -13.20 2.45 -9.98
CA SER A 118 -13.10 2.41 -11.44
C SER A 118 -13.57 1.07 -11.99
N ASP A 119 -13.11 -0.02 -11.39
CA ASP A 119 -13.50 -1.38 -11.76
C ASP A 119 -15.01 -1.62 -11.58
N ARG A 120 -15.56 -1.23 -10.43
CA ARG A 120 -16.98 -1.38 -10.15
C ARG A 120 -17.87 -0.59 -11.11
N ILE A 121 -17.48 0.62 -11.51
CA ILE A 121 -18.21 1.41 -12.50
C ILE A 121 -18.20 0.69 -13.85
N CYS A 122 -17.05 0.16 -14.27
CA CYS A 122 -16.95 -0.59 -15.51
C CYS A 122 -17.82 -1.84 -15.49
N ILE A 123 -17.72 -2.64 -14.46
CA ILE A 123 -18.52 -3.87 -14.28
C ILE A 123 -20.02 -3.56 -14.27
N ALA A 124 -20.44 -2.60 -13.43
CA ALA A 124 -21.86 -2.25 -13.28
C ALA A 124 -22.49 -1.67 -14.55
N SER A 125 -21.69 -1.02 -15.40
CA SER A 125 -22.14 -0.50 -16.71
C SER A 125 -22.20 -1.56 -17.81
N GLY A 126 -21.92 -2.83 -17.52
CA GLY A 126 -21.77 -3.88 -18.52
C GLY A 126 -20.57 -3.62 -19.43
N GLN A 127 -19.47 -3.15 -18.88
CA GLN A 127 -18.18 -2.86 -19.56
C GLN A 127 -18.24 -1.70 -20.58
N LYS A 128 -19.25 -0.84 -20.45
CA LYS A 128 -19.46 0.28 -21.38
C LYS A 128 -18.76 1.57 -20.93
N VAL A 129 -18.63 1.79 -19.62
CA VAL A 129 -18.05 3.00 -19.05
C VAL A 129 -16.64 2.71 -18.56
N GLN A 130 -15.65 3.30 -19.23
CA GLN A 130 -14.23 3.18 -18.90
C GLN A 130 -13.80 4.45 -18.14
N THR A 131 -13.98 4.45 -16.83
CA THR A 131 -13.62 5.61 -15.99
C THR A 131 -12.33 5.32 -15.22
N ARG A 132 -11.37 6.24 -15.32
CA ARG A 132 -10.14 6.22 -14.53
C ARG A 132 -10.23 7.29 -13.45
N ILE A 133 -10.67 6.92 -12.23
CA ILE A 133 -10.76 7.86 -11.11
C ILE A 133 -9.36 8.26 -10.65
N SER A 134 -9.17 9.55 -10.36
CA SER A 134 -7.89 10.12 -9.97
C SER A 134 -7.57 9.87 -8.49
N ALA A 135 -6.46 9.19 -8.21
CA ALA A 135 -5.94 9.03 -6.85
C ALA A 135 -5.48 10.39 -6.28
N GLU A 136 -4.92 11.26 -7.11
CA GLU A 136 -4.49 12.60 -6.69
C GLU A 136 -5.68 13.48 -6.28
N ASN A 137 -6.80 13.39 -6.98
CA ASN A 137 -8.01 14.11 -6.59
C ASN A 137 -8.49 13.65 -5.21
N LEU A 138 -8.49 12.35 -4.95
CA LEU A 138 -8.85 11.82 -3.63
C LEU A 138 -7.87 12.29 -2.55
N LEU A 139 -6.57 12.23 -2.80
CA LEU A 139 -5.54 12.69 -1.87
C LEU A 139 -5.68 14.18 -1.52
N SER A 140 -5.95 15.03 -2.53
CA SER A 140 -6.01 16.49 -2.34
C SER A 140 -7.33 16.98 -1.76
N CYS A 141 -8.42 16.26 -1.96
CA CYS A 141 -9.78 16.73 -1.65
C CYS A 141 -10.44 16.01 -0.48
N CYS A 142 -9.86 14.91 0.02
CA CYS A 142 -10.49 14.09 1.06
C CYS A 142 -10.41 14.71 2.47
N GLY A 143 -9.52 15.68 2.72
CA GLY A 143 -9.33 16.32 4.02
C GLY A 143 -8.68 15.41 5.06
N PHE A 144 -8.80 15.78 6.33
CA PHE A 144 -8.12 15.12 7.45
C PHE A 144 -8.69 13.73 7.80
N SER A 145 -9.79 13.31 7.19
CA SER A 145 -10.46 12.03 7.51
C SER A 145 -9.99 10.86 6.68
N CYS A 146 -9.07 11.05 5.77
CA CYS A 146 -8.73 10.04 4.77
C CYS A 146 -7.29 9.49 4.85
N GLY A 147 -6.50 9.85 5.81
CA GLY A 147 -5.13 9.34 5.95
C GLY A 147 -4.06 10.40 6.00
#